data_39357c4a0e5cb1a06a79c0b79d7c176b
#
_entry.id   39357c4a0e5cb1a06a79c0b79d7c176b
#
_cell.length_a   1.000
_cell.length_b   1.000
_cell.length_c   1.000
_cell.angle_alpha   90.00
_cell.angle_beta   90.00
_cell.angle_gamma   90.00
#
_symmetry.space_group_name_H-M   'P 1'
#
loop_
_entity.id
_entity.type
_entity.pdbx_description
1 polymer ?
#
loop_
_entity_poly.entity_id
_entity_poly.type
_entity_poly.pdbx_seq_one_letter_code
_entity_poly.pdbx_strand_id
1 'polypeptide(L)'
;MKKKKKKGHLKLTFILFIAFLWIVAVFQIYSVINKHKKIDGGLSGDDENSTPSPLKRNTTEELFFINFMQDLYSEHYDIQNVYVYDYIPDDEDIEYDGSSKYYFVTIEKKLKYGSVFQLPFVIGMEQAVNKLNGIKEAKRIYNKRITELKKYIGLPQIENNIFKVVFSEENNFENAKVKIATYHSEISAMRLKPLSDSEMIKDGYGFIISYVSNMRDKIEYDNTAAVKYADKYTSNPLNKAKNENVWNQKYKKYENDCANFVSQCIYAGGIRPTKTWFPESFYWIRTGSPKYHDISGLTTYMQKKNIFSQTNYSGLSAGGFICLIKESHVVFVTSNDSITVLFNGHTNDRKRVSFPHLNESEAMYLTPNN
;
A
#
# COMPACT_ATOMS: atom_id res chain seq x y z
N MET A 1 -62.72 10.57 16.84
CA MET A 1 -61.53 10.12 17.61
C MET A 1 -60.95 8.80 17.06
N LYS A 2 -60.26 8.73 15.92
CA LYS A 2 -59.64 7.46 15.42
C LYS A 2 -58.39 7.68 14.54
N LYS A 3 -57.58 8.73 14.75
CA LYS A 3 -56.35 8.98 13.95
C LYS A 3 -54.99 8.96 14.68
N LYS A 4 -54.96 8.68 16.00
CA LYS A 4 -53.68 8.72 16.77
C LYS A 4 -52.97 7.38 16.96
N LYS A 5 -53.55 6.21 16.64
CA LYS A 5 -52.90 4.89 16.84
C LYS A 5 -51.95 4.46 15.72
N LYS A 6 -52.04 4.97 14.49
CA LYS A 6 -51.19 4.52 13.35
C LYS A 6 -49.74 5.04 13.39
N LYS A 7 -49.46 6.19 14.04
CA LYS A 7 -48.10 6.74 14.12
C LYS A 7 -47.17 6.02 15.09
N GLY A 8 -47.70 5.33 16.09
CA GLY A 8 -46.88 4.58 17.07
C GLY A 8 -46.32 3.26 16.48
N HIS A 9 -47.12 2.55 15.70
CA HIS A 9 -46.72 1.29 15.09
C HIS A 9 -45.60 1.46 14.03
N LEU A 10 -45.61 2.55 13.24
CA LEU A 10 -44.60 2.81 12.23
C LEU A 10 -43.23 3.12 12.83
N LYS A 11 -43.18 3.82 13.96
CA LYS A 11 -41.93 4.09 14.69
C LYS A 11 -41.35 2.83 15.34
N LEU A 12 -42.22 1.99 15.91
CA LEU A 12 -41.76 0.73 16.54
C LEU A 12 -41.22 -0.25 15.50
N THR A 13 -41.88 -0.38 14.34
CA THR A 13 -41.39 -1.24 13.22
C THR A 13 -40.08 -0.73 12.66
N PHE A 14 -39.85 0.58 12.57
CA PHE A 14 -38.59 1.15 12.09
C PHE A 14 -37.46 0.92 13.09
N ILE A 15 -37.71 1.05 14.40
CA ILE A 15 -36.72 0.75 15.45
C ILE A 15 -36.36 -0.74 15.46
N LEU A 16 -37.32 -1.64 15.30
CA LEU A 16 -37.08 -3.07 15.23
C LEU A 16 -36.32 -3.46 13.97
N PHE A 17 -36.57 -2.78 12.84
CA PHE A 17 -35.81 -3.00 11.58
C PHE A 17 -34.36 -2.56 11.73
N ILE A 18 -34.06 -1.42 12.34
CA ILE A 18 -32.69 -0.97 12.62
C ILE A 18 -32.01 -1.93 13.58
N ALA A 19 -32.66 -2.37 14.65
CA ALA A 19 -32.12 -3.35 15.58
C ALA A 19 -31.80 -4.69 14.88
N PHE A 20 -32.66 -5.14 13.96
CA PHE A 20 -32.42 -6.34 13.16
C PHE A 20 -31.20 -6.19 12.23
N LEU A 21 -31.03 -5.04 11.57
CA LEU A 21 -29.85 -4.76 10.74
C LEU A 21 -28.55 -4.74 11.57
N TRP A 22 -28.61 -4.22 12.79
CA TRP A 22 -27.48 -4.27 13.73
C TRP A 22 -27.12 -5.71 14.15
N ILE A 23 -28.12 -6.54 14.44
CA ILE A 23 -27.91 -7.96 14.78
C ILE A 23 -27.29 -8.71 13.61
N VAL A 24 -27.77 -8.46 12.38
CA VAL A 24 -27.20 -9.09 11.16
C VAL A 24 -25.75 -8.63 10.93
N ALA A 25 -25.45 -7.35 11.12
CA ALA A 25 -24.09 -6.82 10.99
C ALA A 25 -23.14 -7.43 12.05
N VAL A 26 -23.58 -7.53 13.31
CA VAL A 26 -22.81 -8.17 14.39
C VAL A 26 -22.60 -9.66 14.10
N PHE A 27 -23.62 -10.34 13.56
CA PHE A 27 -23.51 -11.78 13.21
C PHE A 27 -22.54 -11.99 12.02
N GLN A 28 -22.52 -11.08 11.04
CA GLN A 28 -21.55 -11.14 9.94
C GLN A 28 -20.12 -10.89 10.45
N ILE A 29 -19.92 -9.93 11.34
CA ILE A 29 -18.63 -9.65 11.97
C ILE A 29 -18.18 -10.87 12.81
N TYR A 30 -19.09 -11.47 13.60
CA TYR A 30 -18.81 -12.66 14.39
C TYR A 30 -18.51 -13.89 13.53
N SER A 31 -19.18 -14.05 12.39
CA SER A 31 -18.92 -15.09 11.39
C SER A 31 -17.54 -14.95 10.75
N VAL A 32 -17.12 -13.71 10.45
CA VAL A 32 -15.78 -13.45 9.92
C VAL A 32 -14.70 -13.74 10.98
N ILE A 33 -14.92 -13.33 12.23
CA ILE A 33 -14.00 -13.59 13.35
C ILE A 33 -13.89 -15.10 13.64
N ASN A 34 -15.01 -15.83 13.63
CA ASN A 34 -14.99 -17.28 13.86
C ASN A 34 -14.48 -18.10 12.67
N LYS A 35 -14.56 -17.57 11.43
CA LYS A 35 -13.93 -18.18 10.27
C LYS A 35 -12.40 -18.09 10.36
N HIS A 36 -11.88 -17.03 10.95
CA HIS A 36 -10.45 -16.92 11.28
C HIS A 36 -10.03 -17.83 12.44
N LYS A 37 -10.88 -18.02 13.48
CA LYS A 37 -10.59 -18.93 14.59
C LYS A 37 -10.66 -20.43 14.24
N LYS A 38 -11.38 -20.81 13.18
CA LYS A 38 -11.48 -22.23 12.73
C LYS A 38 -10.30 -22.69 11.88
N ILE A 39 -9.38 -21.77 11.53
CA ILE A 39 -8.13 -22.09 10.81
C ILE A 39 -7.04 -22.58 11.79
N ASP A 40 -7.18 -22.32 13.09
CA ASP A 40 -6.19 -22.69 14.12
C ASP A 40 -6.39 -24.07 14.76
N GLY A 41 -7.33 -24.87 14.29
CA GLY A 41 -7.66 -26.18 14.88
C GLY A 41 -7.62 -27.34 13.89
N GLY A 42 -6.45 -28.00 13.77
CA GLY A 42 -6.31 -29.32 13.22
C GLY A 42 -5.79 -29.46 11.80
N LEU A 43 -4.49 -29.65 11.66
CA LEU A 43 -3.89 -30.36 10.53
C LEU A 43 -2.66 -31.10 11.03
N SER A 44 -2.86 -32.41 11.29
CA SER A 44 -1.81 -33.40 11.20
C SER A 44 -1.85 -33.95 9.77
N GLY A 45 -0.84 -33.64 8.98
CA GLY A 45 -0.66 -34.15 7.63
C GLY A 45 0.49 -33.37 6.98
N ASP A 46 1.53 -34.08 6.58
CA ASP A 46 2.71 -33.59 5.88
C ASP A 46 2.31 -33.01 4.52
N ASP A 47 1.84 -31.74 4.50
CA ASP A 47 1.57 -30.98 3.30
C ASP A 47 2.74 -30.00 3.08
N GLU A 48 3.58 -30.28 2.08
CA GLU A 48 4.68 -29.43 1.60
C GLU A 48 4.23 -28.01 1.16
N ASN A 49 2.97 -27.66 1.37
CA ASN A 49 2.30 -26.43 0.93
C ASN A 49 1.81 -25.53 2.08
N SER A 50 2.25 -25.72 3.32
CA SER A 50 1.82 -24.89 4.44
C SER A 50 2.54 -23.54 4.44
N THR A 51 1.79 -22.45 4.62
CA THR A 51 2.36 -21.15 4.97
C THR A 51 3.19 -21.33 6.25
N PRO A 52 4.43 -20.85 6.31
CA PRO A 52 5.24 -20.92 7.54
C PRO A 52 4.45 -20.37 8.72
N SER A 53 4.51 -21.06 9.85
CA SER A 53 3.95 -20.50 11.09
C SER A 53 4.84 -19.35 11.58
N PRO A 54 4.28 -18.30 12.19
CA PRO A 54 5.10 -17.26 12.82
C PRO A 54 5.98 -17.88 13.90
N LEU A 55 7.15 -17.29 14.12
CA LEU A 55 8.03 -17.68 15.23
C LEU A 55 7.25 -17.64 16.55
N LYS A 56 7.57 -18.56 17.46
CA LYS A 56 6.90 -18.62 18.76
C LYS A 56 7.03 -17.28 19.47
N ARG A 57 5.95 -16.83 20.12
CA ARG A 57 5.94 -15.57 20.89
C ARG A 57 7.11 -15.51 21.89
N ASN A 58 7.71 -14.32 22.00
CA ASN A 58 8.85 -14.01 22.87
C ASN A 58 10.20 -14.60 22.42
N THR A 59 10.41 -14.83 21.14
CA THR A 59 11.77 -15.07 20.64
C THR A 59 12.57 -13.76 20.62
N THR A 60 13.90 -13.88 20.61
CA THR A 60 14.81 -12.72 20.50
C THR A 60 14.51 -11.91 19.23
N GLU A 61 14.23 -12.59 18.12
CA GLU A 61 13.87 -12.01 16.82
C GLU A 61 12.57 -11.20 16.91
N GLU A 62 11.53 -11.78 17.50
CA GLU A 62 10.24 -11.12 17.66
C GLU A 62 10.37 -9.86 18.52
N LEU A 63 11.04 -9.96 19.66
CA LEU A 63 11.28 -8.81 20.55
C LEU A 63 12.10 -7.72 19.86
N PHE A 64 13.12 -8.11 19.09
CA PHE A 64 13.90 -7.17 18.29
C PHE A 64 13.02 -6.41 17.31
N PHE A 65 12.20 -7.10 16.52
CA PHE A 65 11.34 -6.44 15.53
C PHE A 65 10.20 -5.64 16.17
N ILE A 66 9.64 -6.06 17.31
CA ILE A 66 8.68 -5.24 18.06
C ILE A 66 9.29 -3.88 18.41
N ASN A 67 10.48 -3.88 19.02
CA ASN A 67 11.17 -2.66 19.40
C ASN A 67 11.53 -1.82 18.16
N PHE A 68 12.08 -2.46 17.13
CA PHE A 68 12.45 -1.80 15.88
C PHE A 68 11.26 -1.11 15.22
N MET A 69 10.09 -1.77 15.15
CA MET A 69 8.89 -1.18 14.58
C MET A 69 8.29 -0.07 15.45
N GLN A 70 8.39 -0.19 16.76
CA GLN A 70 8.02 0.88 17.67
C GLN A 70 8.89 2.12 17.46
N ASP A 71 10.20 1.96 17.33
CA ASP A 71 11.13 3.06 17.08
C ASP A 71 10.85 3.76 15.73
N LEU A 72 10.44 3.00 14.72
CA LEU A 72 10.09 3.57 13.42
C LEU A 72 8.77 4.35 13.44
N TYR A 73 7.73 3.80 14.08
CA TYR A 73 6.34 4.20 13.82
C TYR A 73 5.60 4.80 15.00
N SER A 74 6.13 4.72 16.25
CA SER A 74 5.40 5.10 17.45
C SER A 74 4.98 6.57 17.51
N GLU A 75 5.55 7.45 16.71
CA GLU A 75 5.13 8.85 16.62
C GLU A 75 3.70 8.97 16.07
N HIS A 76 3.38 8.17 15.04
CA HIS A 76 2.12 8.27 14.29
C HIS A 76 1.18 7.08 14.44
N TYR A 77 1.69 5.93 14.91
CA TYR A 77 0.93 4.69 14.98
C TYR A 77 1.00 4.01 16.34
N ASP A 78 -0.11 3.37 16.71
CA ASP A 78 -0.14 2.32 17.71
C ASP A 78 0.14 0.99 17.02
N ILE A 79 1.25 0.35 17.35
CA ILE A 79 1.61 -0.99 16.88
C ILE A 79 0.83 -2.00 17.72
N GLN A 80 -0.06 -2.76 17.05
CA GLN A 80 -0.95 -3.70 17.72
C GLN A 80 -0.34 -5.10 17.77
N ASN A 81 0.18 -5.57 16.64
CA ASN A 81 0.81 -6.89 16.53
C ASN A 81 2.01 -6.82 15.58
N VAL A 82 3.03 -7.66 15.87
CA VAL A 82 4.17 -7.91 14.99
C VAL A 82 4.32 -9.42 14.87
N TYR A 83 4.37 -9.94 13.65
CA TYR A 83 4.58 -11.35 13.35
C TYR A 83 5.85 -11.47 12.54
N VAL A 84 6.77 -12.32 12.98
CA VAL A 84 8.07 -12.53 12.36
C VAL A 84 8.16 -13.96 11.83
N TYR A 85 8.67 -14.10 10.61
CA TYR A 85 8.87 -15.38 9.94
C TYR A 85 10.28 -15.43 9.38
N ASP A 86 10.96 -16.55 9.50
CA ASP A 86 12.18 -16.80 8.75
C ASP A 86 11.88 -16.74 7.24
N TYR A 87 12.72 -16.08 6.49
CA TYR A 87 12.53 -15.89 5.06
C TYR A 87 13.81 -16.25 4.31
N ILE A 88 13.66 -17.09 3.29
CA ILE A 88 14.74 -17.43 2.38
C ILE A 88 14.40 -16.79 1.03
N PRO A 89 15.17 -15.81 0.57
CA PRO A 89 14.98 -15.21 -0.76
C PRO A 89 15.14 -16.27 -1.87
N ASP A 90 14.46 -16.04 -3.00
CA ASP A 90 14.51 -16.95 -4.16
C ASP A 90 15.74 -16.72 -5.04
N ASP A 91 16.54 -15.68 -4.78
CA ASP A 91 17.73 -15.38 -5.57
C ASP A 91 18.81 -16.42 -5.33
N GLU A 92 19.15 -17.15 -6.40
CA GLU A 92 20.24 -18.15 -6.41
C GLU A 92 21.62 -17.52 -6.16
N ASP A 93 21.76 -16.19 -6.32
CA ASP A 93 22.99 -15.43 -6.18
C ASP A 93 23.29 -14.91 -4.77
N ILE A 94 22.44 -15.23 -3.77
CA ILE A 94 22.68 -14.80 -2.41
C ILE A 94 23.65 -15.76 -1.73
N GLU A 95 24.91 -15.39 -1.67
CA GLU A 95 25.89 -16.05 -0.78
C GLU A 95 25.46 -15.85 0.68
N TYR A 96 25.04 -16.94 1.31
CA TYR A 96 24.83 -16.99 2.77
C TYR A 96 26.19 -17.05 3.45
N ASP A 97 26.73 -15.89 3.79
CA ASP A 97 28.02 -15.77 4.50
C ASP A 97 27.90 -15.99 6.02
N GLY A 98 26.74 -16.37 6.51
CA GLY A 98 26.45 -16.53 7.94
C GLY A 98 26.32 -15.22 8.72
N SER A 99 26.69 -14.08 8.13
CA SER A 99 26.66 -12.76 8.78
C SER A 99 25.30 -12.07 8.64
N SER A 100 24.36 -12.65 7.90
CA SER A 100 23.05 -12.05 7.69
C SER A 100 21.91 -13.07 7.66
N LYS A 101 20.72 -12.63 8.06
CA LYS A 101 19.47 -13.38 7.98
C LYS A 101 18.37 -12.52 7.38
N TYR A 102 17.42 -13.19 6.71
CA TYR A 102 16.25 -12.54 6.16
C TYR A 102 15.01 -12.90 6.98
N TYR A 103 14.15 -11.91 7.18
CA TYR A 103 12.89 -12.05 7.90
C TYR A 103 11.75 -11.43 7.09
N PHE A 104 10.63 -12.15 7.02
CA PHE A 104 9.37 -11.57 6.60
C PHE A 104 8.62 -11.12 7.86
N VAL A 105 8.30 -9.84 7.92
CA VAL A 105 7.67 -9.23 9.10
C VAL A 105 6.33 -8.64 8.70
N THR A 106 5.26 -9.10 9.34
CA THR A 106 3.92 -8.53 9.21
C THR A 106 3.59 -7.69 10.43
N ILE A 107 3.11 -6.48 10.22
CA ILE A 107 2.76 -5.52 11.26
C ILE A 107 1.29 -5.18 11.14
N GLU A 108 0.58 -5.22 12.27
CA GLU A 108 -0.74 -4.61 12.40
C GLU A 108 -0.57 -3.30 13.18
N LYS A 109 -0.89 -2.19 12.51
CA LYS A 109 -0.73 -0.85 13.08
C LYS A 109 -1.97 0.01 12.85
N LYS A 110 -2.22 0.97 13.74
CA LYS A 110 -3.36 1.87 13.68
C LYS A 110 -2.90 3.31 13.87
N LEU A 111 -3.43 4.23 13.06
CA LEU A 111 -3.16 5.66 13.22
C LEU A 111 -3.60 6.16 14.60
N LYS A 112 -2.74 6.95 15.26
CA LYS A 112 -3.03 7.61 16.55
C LYS A 112 -4.01 8.78 16.43
N TYR A 113 -4.29 9.21 15.22
CA TYR A 113 -5.17 10.35 14.95
C TYR A 113 -6.65 9.97 15.07
N GLY A 114 -7.42 10.72 15.87
CA GLY A 114 -8.86 10.54 16.03
C GLY A 114 -9.68 11.13 14.89
N SER A 115 -9.07 12.00 14.06
CA SER A 115 -9.71 12.66 12.94
C SER A 115 -8.74 12.85 11.78
N VAL A 116 -9.25 12.78 10.56
CA VAL A 116 -8.47 13.06 9.34
C VAL A 116 -7.89 14.48 9.32
N PHE A 117 -8.52 15.43 9.97
CA PHE A 117 -8.08 16.82 10.05
C PHE A 117 -6.87 17.04 10.97
N GLN A 118 -6.49 16.04 11.75
CA GLN A 118 -5.28 16.07 12.58
C GLN A 118 -4.04 15.57 11.84
N LEU A 119 -4.20 14.96 10.67
CA LEU A 119 -3.07 14.50 9.86
C LEU A 119 -2.24 15.71 9.39
N PRO A 120 -0.90 15.71 9.57
CA PRO A 120 -0.04 16.83 9.17
C PRO A 120 -0.19 17.20 7.69
N PHE A 121 -0.28 16.20 6.80
CA PHE A 121 -0.52 16.42 5.38
C PHE A 121 -1.83 17.19 5.12
N VAL A 122 -2.89 16.88 5.87
CA VAL A 122 -4.20 17.54 5.73
C VAL A 122 -4.14 18.99 6.21
N ILE A 123 -3.41 19.27 7.30
CA ILE A 123 -3.15 20.63 7.78
C ILE A 123 -2.48 21.46 6.68
N GLY A 124 -1.49 20.90 6.00
CA GLY A 124 -0.83 21.56 4.87
C GLY A 124 -1.76 21.82 3.68
N MET A 125 -2.60 20.87 3.33
CA MET A 125 -3.63 21.05 2.29
C MET A 125 -4.61 22.17 2.64
N GLU A 126 -5.06 22.25 3.89
CA GLU A 126 -5.98 23.28 4.36
C GLU A 126 -5.35 24.68 4.26
N GLN A 127 -4.08 24.83 4.66
CA GLN A 127 -3.33 26.07 4.51
C GLN A 127 -3.29 26.55 3.04
N ALA A 128 -3.05 25.62 2.10
CA ALA A 128 -3.03 25.93 0.67
C ALA A 128 -4.42 26.36 0.15
N VAL A 129 -5.49 25.63 0.54
CA VAL A 129 -6.87 25.98 0.16
C VAL A 129 -7.25 27.36 0.66
N ASN A 130 -6.90 27.71 1.90
CA ASN A 130 -7.16 29.02 2.48
C ASN A 130 -6.40 30.14 1.73
N LYS A 131 -5.15 29.89 1.32
CA LYS A 131 -4.37 30.83 0.51
C LYS A 131 -4.95 31.01 -0.89
N LEU A 132 -5.47 29.93 -1.50
CA LEU A 132 -6.11 29.92 -2.82
C LEU A 132 -7.61 30.28 -2.73
N ASN A 133 -7.98 31.18 -1.83
CA ASN A 133 -9.37 31.55 -1.54
C ASN A 133 -10.17 31.82 -2.83
N GLY A 134 -11.31 31.12 -2.98
CA GLY A 134 -12.19 31.23 -4.15
C GLY A 134 -11.87 30.28 -5.32
N ILE A 135 -10.75 29.56 -5.31
CA ILE A 135 -10.44 28.56 -6.35
C ILE A 135 -11.22 27.26 -6.04
N LYS A 136 -12.31 27.04 -6.79
CA LYS A 136 -13.20 25.87 -6.62
C LYS A 136 -12.45 24.53 -6.75
N GLU A 137 -11.46 24.48 -7.64
CA GLU A 137 -10.68 23.27 -7.90
C GLU A 137 -9.82 22.87 -6.68
N ALA A 138 -9.19 23.83 -6.00
CA ALA A 138 -8.44 23.57 -4.76
C ALA A 138 -9.33 22.87 -3.71
N LYS A 139 -10.55 23.40 -3.51
CA LYS A 139 -11.52 22.83 -2.57
C LYS A 139 -12.01 21.46 -3.02
N ARG A 140 -12.22 21.22 -4.31
CA ARG A 140 -12.61 19.91 -4.87
C ARG A 140 -11.55 18.86 -4.56
N ILE A 141 -10.29 19.15 -4.86
CA ILE A 141 -9.17 18.21 -4.62
C ILE A 141 -8.99 17.95 -3.13
N TYR A 142 -9.03 18.98 -2.31
CA TYR A 142 -9.00 18.83 -0.85
C TYR A 142 -10.08 17.87 -0.36
N ASN A 143 -11.34 18.09 -0.71
CA ASN A 143 -12.46 17.25 -0.27
C ASN A 143 -12.33 15.80 -0.76
N LYS A 144 -11.85 15.59 -1.98
CA LYS A 144 -11.57 14.27 -2.53
C LYS A 144 -10.53 13.56 -1.67
N ARG A 145 -9.39 14.19 -1.40
CA ARG A 145 -8.31 13.60 -0.62
C ARG A 145 -8.73 13.33 0.83
N ILE A 146 -9.50 14.23 1.46
CA ILE A 146 -10.12 13.99 2.76
C ILE A 146 -10.97 12.73 2.75
N THR A 147 -11.78 12.52 1.72
CA THR A 147 -12.64 11.31 1.60
C THR A 147 -11.80 10.03 1.48
N GLU A 148 -10.70 10.09 0.76
CA GLU A 148 -9.76 8.95 0.65
C GLU A 148 -9.08 8.65 2.00
N LEU A 149 -8.60 9.67 2.70
CA LEU A 149 -7.85 9.52 3.96
C LEU A 149 -8.73 9.10 5.14
N LYS A 150 -10.01 9.49 5.15
CA LYS A 150 -10.97 9.07 6.19
C LYS A 150 -11.07 7.56 6.36
N LYS A 151 -10.77 6.80 5.30
CA LYS A 151 -10.83 5.32 5.32
C LYS A 151 -9.78 4.69 6.26
N TYR A 152 -8.74 5.42 6.62
CA TYR A 152 -7.65 4.93 7.47
C TYR A 152 -7.83 5.28 8.95
N ILE A 153 -8.68 6.28 9.26
CA ILE A 153 -8.88 6.74 10.64
C ILE A 153 -9.64 5.69 11.44
N GLY A 154 -9.04 5.28 12.56
CA GLY A 154 -9.63 4.32 13.49
C GLY A 154 -9.57 2.85 13.06
N LEU A 155 -9.10 2.55 11.85
CA LEU A 155 -8.97 1.18 11.33
C LEU A 155 -7.52 0.69 11.40
N PRO A 156 -7.29 -0.59 11.75
CA PRO A 156 -5.97 -1.19 11.67
C PRO A 156 -5.55 -1.38 10.20
N GLN A 157 -4.27 -1.27 9.93
CA GLN A 157 -3.64 -1.52 8.65
C GLN A 157 -2.64 -2.67 8.80
N ILE A 158 -2.60 -3.55 7.81
CA ILE A 158 -1.62 -4.63 7.72
C ILE A 158 -0.54 -4.20 6.73
N GLU A 159 0.69 -4.21 7.20
CA GLU A 159 1.89 -3.92 6.44
C GLU A 159 2.83 -5.12 6.49
N ASN A 160 3.42 -5.45 5.36
CA ASN A 160 4.43 -6.50 5.24
C ASN A 160 5.78 -5.90 4.88
N ASN A 161 6.85 -6.51 5.38
CA ASN A 161 8.21 -6.12 5.05
C ASN A 161 9.10 -7.35 4.91
N ILE A 162 10.10 -7.26 4.07
CA ILE A 162 11.20 -8.23 4.00
C ILE A 162 12.45 -7.48 4.44
N PHE A 163 13.01 -7.92 5.55
CA PHE A 163 14.24 -7.34 6.10
C PHE A 163 15.41 -8.30 5.97
N LYS A 164 16.57 -7.75 5.62
CA LYS A 164 17.86 -8.36 5.83
C LYS A 164 18.47 -7.77 7.07
N VAL A 165 18.75 -8.61 8.06
CA VAL A 165 19.48 -8.23 9.27
C VAL A 165 20.92 -8.66 9.09
N VAL A 166 21.84 -7.70 9.13
CA VAL A 166 23.28 -7.91 9.06
C VAL A 166 23.84 -7.81 10.46
N PHE A 167 24.39 -8.90 10.96
CA PHE A 167 24.95 -9.00 12.32
C PHE A 167 26.42 -8.57 12.32
N SER A 168 26.83 -7.85 13.37
CA SER A 168 28.24 -7.58 13.65
C SER A 168 28.93 -8.77 14.33
N GLU A 169 28.15 -9.58 15.08
CA GLU A 169 28.54 -10.84 15.70
C GLU A 169 27.44 -11.86 15.44
N GLU A 170 27.78 -13.13 15.27
CA GLU A 170 26.84 -14.19 14.87
C GLU A 170 25.59 -14.22 15.78
N ASN A 171 24.41 -14.01 15.14
CA ASN A 171 23.09 -14.00 15.78
C ASN A 171 22.91 -12.97 16.91
N ASN A 172 23.79 -11.98 17.04
CA ASN A 172 23.65 -10.91 18.01
C ASN A 172 22.92 -9.71 17.39
N PHE A 173 21.72 -9.42 17.88
CA PHE A 173 20.91 -8.27 17.43
C PHE A 173 21.42 -6.93 17.97
N GLU A 174 22.29 -6.92 18.96
CA GLU A 174 22.94 -5.70 19.43
C GLU A 174 23.82 -5.14 18.31
N ASN A 175 23.55 -3.89 17.91
CA ASN A 175 24.22 -3.22 16.77
C ASN A 175 23.97 -3.85 15.38
N ALA A 176 23.00 -4.75 15.23
CA ALA A 176 22.62 -5.29 13.94
C ALA A 176 22.09 -4.18 13.02
N LYS A 177 22.47 -4.24 11.73
CA LYS A 177 21.98 -3.32 10.71
C LYS A 177 20.79 -3.92 9.99
N VAL A 178 19.65 -3.24 10.01
CA VAL A 178 18.44 -3.68 9.31
C VAL A 178 18.35 -2.98 7.95
N LYS A 179 18.22 -3.77 6.90
CA LYS A 179 18.01 -3.30 5.53
C LYS A 179 16.68 -3.81 5.01
N ILE A 180 16.03 -3.05 4.14
CA ILE A 180 14.89 -3.52 3.37
C ILE A 180 15.45 -4.32 2.21
N ALA A 181 15.03 -5.56 2.04
CA ALA A 181 15.32 -6.36 0.86
C ALA A 181 14.34 -5.94 -0.24
N THR A 182 14.65 -4.87 -0.93
CA THR A 182 13.93 -4.42 -2.12
C THR A 182 14.54 -5.05 -3.37
N TYR A 183 13.87 -4.85 -4.51
CA TYR A 183 14.04 -5.55 -5.76
C TYR A 183 15.51 -5.66 -6.27
N HIS A 184 16.32 -4.62 -6.23
CA HIS A 184 17.69 -4.63 -6.73
C HIS A 184 18.73 -3.95 -5.84
N SER A 185 18.29 -3.33 -4.76
CA SER A 185 19.19 -2.64 -3.84
C SER A 185 18.73 -2.80 -2.40
N GLU A 186 19.69 -3.10 -1.54
CA GLU A 186 19.47 -3.12 -0.12
C GLU A 186 19.50 -1.70 0.43
N ILE A 187 18.33 -1.20 0.84
CA ILE A 187 18.17 0.15 1.40
C ILE A 187 18.08 0.02 2.92
N SER A 188 18.70 0.96 3.66
CA SER A 188 18.54 1.02 5.12
C SER A 188 17.05 1.05 5.50
N ALA A 189 16.63 0.19 6.42
CA ALA A 189 15.25 0.15 6.90
C ALA A 189 14.83 1.42 7.65
N MET A 190 15.78 2.24 8.10
CA MET A 190 15.50 3.57 8.66
C MET A 190 14.81 4.51 7.66
N ARG A 191 14.87 4.24 6.36
CA ARG A 191 14.11 4.98 5.33
C ARG A 191 12.60 4.71 5.33
N LEU A 192 12.15 3.73 6.12
CA LEU A 192 10.71 3.53 6.41
C LEU A 192 10.19 4.50 7.46
N LYS A 193 11.08 5.18 8.22
CA LYS A 193 10.64 6.17 9.18
C LYS A 193 9.80 7.24 8.47
N PRO A 194 8.60 7.55 8.98
CA PRO A 194 7.77 8.60 8.42
C PRO A 194 8.51 9.94 8.30
N LEU A 195 8.07 10.74 7.36
CA LEU A 195 8.49 12.16 7.30
C LEU A 195 8.09 12.87 8.59
N SER A 196 8.82 13.93 8.94
CA SER A 196 8.42 14.81 10.03
C SER A 196 7.09 15.52 9.73
N ASP A 197 6.38 15.92 10.77
CA ASP A 197 5.13 16.69 10.62
C ASP A 197 5.31 17.92 9.71
N SER A 198 6.44 18.63 9.84
CA SER A 198 6.74 19.79 9.03
C SER A 198 6.92 19.47 7.54
N GLU A 199 7.54 18.34 7.21
CA GLU A 199 7.68 17.87 5.84
C GLU A 199 6.33 17.44 5.26
N MET A 200 5.53 16.70 6.03
CA MET A 200 4.17 16.30 5.61
C MET A 200 3.25 17.51 5.42
N ILE A 201 3.33 18.54 6.27
CA ILE A 201 2.60 19.82 6.09
C ILE A 201 3.03 20.49 4.78
N LYS A 202 4.33 20.56 4.51
CA LYS A 202 4.87 21.10 3.26
C LYS A 202 4.39 20.30 2.05
N ASP A 203 4.37 18.98 2.15
CA ASP A 203 3.84 18.08 1.13
C ASP A 203 2.37 18.34 0.84
N GLY A 204 1.54 18.48 1.87
CA GLY A 204 0.11 18.77 1.73
C GLY A 204 -0.15 20.12 1.08
N TYR A 205 0.61 21.15 1.46
CA TYR A 205 0.54 22.47 0.84
C TYR A 205 0.93 22.38 -0.64
N GLY A 206 2.08 21.79 -0.95
CA GLY A 206 2.60 21.63 -2.31
C GLY A 206 1.68 20.79 -3.20
N PHE A 207 1.03 19.77 -2.65
CA PHE A 207 0.07 18.92 -3.36
C PHE A 207 -1.08 19.75 -3.96
N ILE A 208 -1.73 20.60 -3.16
CA ILE A 208 -2.83 21.45 -3.63
C ILE A 208 -2.34 22.48 -4.66
N ILE A 209 -1.22 23.16 -4.38
CA ILE A 209 -0.67 24.17 -5.28
C ILE A 209 -0.31 23.55 -6.63
N SER A 210 0.42 22.44 -6.65
CA SER A 210 0.81 21.74 -7.87
C SER A 210 -0.39 21.27 -8.69
N TYR A 211 -1.42 20.77 -8.02
CA TYR A 211 -2.61 20.28 -8.70
C TYR A 211 -3.37 21.42 -9.41
N VAL A 212 -3.55 22.55 -8.73
CA VAL A 212 -4.26 23.72 -9.29
C VAL A 212 -3.45 24.36 -10.43
N SER A 213 -2.11 24.43 -10.28
CA SER A 213 -1.25 25.08 -11.29
C SER A 213 -1.14 24.28 -12.60
N ASN A 214 -1.29 22.98 -12.55
CA ASN A 214 -1.04 22.11 -13.71
C ASN A 214 -2.28 21.75 -14.53
N MET A 215 -3.42 22.41 -14.32
CA MET A 215 -4.69 22.20 -15.05
C MET A 215 -4.80 20.82 -15.70
N ARG A 216 -5.16 19.80 -14.90
CA ARG A 216 -5.16 18.39 -15.34
C ARG A 216 -6.52 18.03 -15.92
N ASP A 217 -6.52 17.38 -17.08
CA ASP A 217 -7.75 16.78 -17.59
C ASP A 217 -8.23 15.69 -16.63
N LYS A 218 -9.49 15.80 -16.25
CA LYS A 218 -10.09 14.78 -15.37
C LYS A 218 -10.33 13.49 -16.16
N ILE A 219 -9.84 12.38 -15.60
CA ILE A 219 -10.08 11.04 -16.15
C ILE A 219 -11.11 10.28 -15.32
N GLU A 220 -11.79 9.33 -15.95
CA GLU A 220 -12.59 8.31 -15.25
C GLU A 220 -11.65 7.16 -14.85
N TYR A 221 -11.36 7.05 -13.56
CA TYR A 221 -10.51 6.00 -13.01
C TYR A 221 -11.01 5.57 -11.64
N ASP A 222 -11.27 4.27 -11.49
CA ASP A 222 -11.69 3.64 -10.23
C ASP A 222 -10.47 3.10 -9.48
N ASN A 223 -9.94 3.89 -8.57
CA ASN A 223 -8.83 3.50 -7.69
C ASN A 223 -9.14 2.20 -6.93
N THR A 224 -10.40 2.01 -6.50
CA THR A 224 -10.80 0.85 -5.71
C THR A 224 -10.78 -0.43 -6.54
N ALA A 225 -11.27 -0.38 -7.78
CA ALA A 225 -11.21 -1.51 -8.70
C ALA A 225 -9.76 -1.90 -9.04
N ALA A 226 -8.90 -0.89 -9.28
CA ALA A 226 -7.48 -1.10 -9.54
C ALA A 226 -6.75 -1.74 -8.35
N VAL A 227 -6.99 -1.27 -7.12
CA VAL A 227 -6.42 -1.84 -5.88
C VAL A 227 -6.93 -3.26 -5.64
N LYS A 228 -8.23 -3.52 -5.82
CA LYS A 228 -8.79 -4.89 -5.72
C LYS A 228 -8.14 -5.85 -6.72
N TYR A 229 -7.87 -5.37 -7.93
CA TYR A 229 -7.14 -6.17 -8.92
C TYR A 229 -5.73 -6.50 -8.45
N ALA A 230 -4.99 -5.50 -7.98
CA ALA A 230 -3.64 -5.68 -7.47
C ALA A 230 -3.61 -6.69 -6.30
N ASP A 231 -4.50 -6.54 -5.32
CA ASP A 231 -4.58 -7.46 -4.17
C ASP A 231 -4.95 -8.90 -4.56
N LYS A 232 -5.79 -9.05 -5.62
CA LYS A 232 -6.21 -10.36 -6.11
C LYS A 232 -5.09 -11.12 -6.82
N TYR A 233 -4.27 -10.42 -7.59
CA TYR A 233 -3.31 -11.02 -8.50
C TYR A 233 -1.85 -10.87 -8.07
N THR A 234 -1.62 -10.58 -6.78
CA THR A 234 -0.30 -10.61 -6.14
C THR A 234 -0.31 -11.59 -4.99
N SER A 235 0.68 -12.46 -4.90
CA SER A 235 0.83 -13.41 -3.81
C SER A 235 1.60 -12.82 -2.63
N ASN A 236 1.48 -13.50 -1.48
CA ASN A 236 2.36 -13.25 -0.35
C ASN A 236 3.71 -13.96 -0.62
N PRO A 237 4.86 -13.30 -0.48
CA PRO A 237 6.17 -13.89 -0.73
C PRO A 237 6.50 -15.12 0.14
N LEU A 238 5.82 -15.33 1.27
CA LEU A 238 5.92 -16.56 2.05
C LEU A 238 5.36 -17.81 1.34
N ASN A 239 4.52 -17.64 0.32
CA ASN A 239 3.87 -18.71 -0.42
C ASN A 239 4.55 -18.95 -1.79
N LYS A 240 5.86 -19.20 -1.80
CA LYS A 240 6.68 -19.32 -3.00
C LYS A 240 6.12 -20.25 -4.08
N ALA A 241 5.66 -21.43 -3.70
CA ALA A 241 5.14 -22.44 -4.64
C ALA A 241 3.84 -22.04 -5.35
N LYS A 242 3.21 -20.92 -4.98
CA LYS A 242 1.91 -20.48 -5.51
C LYS A 242 1.95 -19.15 -6.26
N ASN A 243 3.09 -18.46 -6.30
CA ASN A 243 3.18 -17.09 -6.81
C ASN A 243 2.67 -16.98 -8.25
N GLU A 244 3.21 -17.76 -9.17
CA GLU A 244 2.79 -17.71 -10.57
C GLU A 244 1.33 -18.16 -10.82
N ASN A 245 0.75 -18.98 -9.94
CA ASN A 245 -0.64 -19.43 -10.04
C ASN A 245 -1.64 -18.33 -9.63
N VAL A 246 -1.20 -17.35 -8.82
CA VAL A 246 -2.02 -16.21 -8.43
C VAL A 246 -2.10 -15.16 -9.52
N TRP A 247 -1.10 -15.05 -10.39
CA TRP A 247 -1.07 -14.08 -11.49
C TRP A 247 -2.23 -14.33 -12.47
N ASN A 248 -2.73 -13.25 -13.07
CA ASN A 248 -3.86 -13.37 -13.98
C ASN A 248 -3.49 -14.11 -15.28
N GLN A 249 -3.97 -15.33 -15.43
CA GLN A 249 -3.66 -16.24 -16.53
C GLN A 249 -4.15 -15.74 -17.92
N LYS A 250 -4.92 -14.66 -17.97
CA LYS A 250 -5.36 -14.01 -19.22
C LYS A 250 -4.25 -13.20 -19.90
N TYR A 251 -3.18 -12.90 -19.15
CA TYR A 251 -2.06 -12.12 -19.65
C TYR A 251 -0.81 -12.99 -19.74
N LYS A 252 0.02 -12.66 -20.74
CA LYS A 252 1.33 -13.26 -20.86
C LYS A 252 2.18 -12.88 -19.66
N LYS A 253 2.95 -13.84 -19.14
CA LYS A 253 3.89 -13.65 -18.04
C LYS A 253 5.26 -13.28 -18.62
N TYR A 254 5.99 -12.43 -17.92
CA TYR A 254 7.34 -12.00 -18.27
C TYR A 254 8.25 -12.20 -17.07
N GLU A 255 9.52 -12.45 -17.32
CA GLU A 255 10.55 -12.49 -16.29
C GLU A 255 10.56 -11.16 -15.51
N ASN A 256 10.59 -10.03 -16.23
CA ASN A 256 10.43 -8.68 -15.68
C ASN A 256 8.98 -8.21 -15.85
N ASP A 257 8.07 -8.64 -14.97
CA ASP A 257 6.62 -8.45 -15.10
C ASP A 257 6.08 -7.15 -14.48
N CYS A 258 6.93 -6.33 -13.88
CA CYS A 258 6.50 -5.16 -13.10
C CYS A 258 5.60 -4.19 -13.89
N ALA A 259 6.00 -3.78 -15.08
CA ALA A 259 5.21 -2.87 -15.92
C ALA A 259 3.96 -3.52 -16.48
N ASN A 260 4.00 -4.81 -16.83
CA ASN A 260 2.86 -5.59 -17.26
C ASN A 260 1.79 -5.63 -16.15
N PHE A 261 2.20 -5.91 -14.91
CA PHE A 261 1.30 -5.95 -13.75
C PHE A 261 0.67 -4.57 -13.47
N VAL A 262 1.47 -3.50 -13.41
CA VAL A 262 0.96 -2.14 -13.19
C VAL A 262 -0.01 -1.73 -14.30
N SER A 263 0.29 -2.06 -15.58
CA SER A 263 -0.62 -1.83 -16.70
C SER A 263 -1.95 -2.57 -16.55
N GLN A 264 -1.93 -3.81 -16.08
CA GLN A 264 -3.15 -4.58 -15.79
C GLN A 264 -3.99 -3.92 -14.68
N CYS A 265 -3.34 -3.43 -13.60
CA CYS A 265 -4.03 -2.71 -12.52
C CYS A 265 -4.69 -1.43 -13.04
N ILE A 266 -3.98 -0.65 -13.86
CA ILE A 266 -4.50 0.58 -14.48
C ILE A 266 -5.70 0.26 -15.40
N TYR A 267 -5.60 -0.80 -16.21
CA TYR A 267 -6.71 -1.26 -17.05
C TYR A 267 -7.92 -1.70 -16.22
N ALA A 268 -7.70 -2.42 -15.13
CA ALA A 268 -8.78 -2.83 -14.21
C ALA A 268 -9.45 -1.63 -13.53
N GLY A 269 -8.74 -0.52 -13.34
CA GLY A 269 -9.27 0.77 -12.88
C GLY A 269 -10.08 1.54 -13.95
N GLY A 270 -10.23 1.00 -15.17
CA GLY A 270 -11.10 1.57 -16.19
C GLY A 270 -10.40 2.33 -17.31
N ILE A 271 -9.08 2.52 -17.27
CA ILE A 271 -8.33 3.12 -18.39
C ILE A 271 -8.37 2.15 -19.58
N ARG A 272 -8.97 2.58 -20.67
CA ARG A 272 -9.12 1.73 -21.87
C ARG A 272 -7.82 1.62 -22.65
N PRO A 273 -7.49 0.42 -23.18
CA PRO A 273 -6.38 0.25 -24.11
C PRO A 273 -6.51 1.17 -25.34
N THR A 274 -5.36 1.53 -25.89
CA THR A 274 -5.25 2.37 -27.09
C THR A 274 -4.47 1.61 -28.17
N LYS A 275 -4.25 2.22 -29.33
CA LYS A 275 -3.43 1.61 -30.41
C LYS A 275 -1.95 1.44 -30.02
N THR A 276 -1.48 2.10 -28.94
CA THR A 276 -0.08 2.09 -28.52
C THR A 276 0.13 1.50 -27.13
N TRP A 277 -0.88 1.54 -26.25
CA TRP A 277 -0.89 0.93 -24.94
C TRP A 277 -2.02 -0.11 -24.85
N PHE A 278 -1.66 -1.34 -25.00
CA PHE A 278 -2.54 -2.52 -24.99
C PHE A 278 -1.72 -3.75 -24.51
N PRO A 279 -2.35 -4.85 -24.07
CA PRO A 279 -1.62 -6.04 -23.64
C PRO A 279 -0.52 -6.45 -24.61
N GLU A 280 0.67 -6.73 -24.08
CA GLU A 280 1.91 -7.09 -24.80
C GLU A 280 2.55 -5.96 -25.64
N SER A 281 1.94 -4.77 -25.75
CA SER A 281 2.58 -3.65 -26.44
C SER A 281 3.78 -3.11 -25.68
N PHE A 282 4.66 -2.42 -26.40
CA PHE A 282 5.85 -1.77 -25.87
C PHE A 282 5.57 -0.92 -24.61
N TYR A 283 4.53 -0.06 -24.66
CA TYR A 283 4.17 0.81 -23.54
C TYR A 283 3.44 0.09 -22.38
N TRP A 284 3.02 -1.16 -22.60
CA TRP A 284 2.39 -1.97 -21.56
C TRP A 284 3.40 -2.73 -20.72
N ILE A 285 4.49 -3.25 -21.37
CA ILE A 285 5.42 -4.17 -20.72
C ILE A 285 6.76 -3.53 -20.31
N ARG A 286 7.03 -2.28 -20.69
CA ARG A 286 8.25 -1.56 -20.32
C ARG A 286 7.98 -0.46 -19.33
N THR A 287 8.88 -0.27 -18.38
CA THR A 287 8.76 0.74 -17.32
C THR A 287 8.77 2.16 -17.86
N GLY A 288 9.80 2.54 -18.62
CA GLY A 288 9.95 3.87 -19.20
C GLY A 288 10.20 4.97 -18.17
N SER A 289 11.42 5.05 -17.64
CA SER A 289 11.84 6.14 -16.77
C SER A 289 12.35 7.33 -17.58
N PRO A 290 11.80 8.56 -17.41
CA PRO A 290 12.29 9.74 -18.16
C PRO A 290 13.68 10.22 -17.71
N LYS A 291 14.22 9.70 -16.62
CA LYS A 291 15.52 10.08 -16.03
C LYS A 291 16.59 8.99 -16.18
N TYR A 292 16.30 7.89 -16.86
CA TYR A 292 17.20 6.75 -17.06
C TYR A 292 17.25 6.32 -18.52
N HIS A 293 18.07 5.31 -18.87
CA HIS A 293 18.25 4.84 -20.25
C HIS A 293 16.98 4.40 -20.96
N ASP A 294 15.97 3.94 -20.21
CA ASP A 294 14.67 3.55 -20.74
C ASP A 294 13.65 4.71 -20.64
N ILE A 295 13.81 5.69 -21.53
CA ILE A 295 12.98 6.90 -21.57
C ILE A 295 11.56 6.69 -22.12
N SER A 296 11.26 5.50 -22.65
CA SER A 296 9.97 5.19 -23.27
C SER A 296 9.35 3.94 -22.66
N GLY A 297 8.12 4.04 -22.21
CA GLY A 297 7.36 2.94 -21.61
C GLY A 297 6.12 3.43 -20.87
N LEU A 298 5.61 2.62 -19.95
CA LEU A 298 4.39 2.87 -19.18
C LEU A 298 4.40 4.25 -18.52
N THR A 299 5.47 4.57 -17.76
CA THR A 299 5.57 5.81 -17.00
C THR A 299 5.44 7.05 -17.87
N THR A 300 6.26 7.11 -18.93
CA THR A 300 6.24 8.25 -19.86
C THR A 300 4.96 8.31 -20.68
N TYR A 301 4.37 7.16 -21.02
CA TYR A 301 3.10 7.11 -21.72
C TYR A 301 1.98 7.70 -20.87
N MET A 302 1.84 7.26 -19.61
CA MET A 302 0.78 7.73 -18.71
C MET A 302 0.88 9.23 -18.42
N GLN A 303 2.10 9.76 -18.29
CA GLN A 303 2.31 11.19 -18.12
C GLN A 303 2.00 12.01 -19.39
N LYS A 304 2.52 11.58 -20.56
CA LYS A 304 2.26 12.25 -21.85
C LYS A 304 0.78 12.27 -22.25
N LYS A 305 0.01 11.26 -21.80
CA LYS A 305 -1.44 11.19 -22.02
C LYS A 305 -2.25 11.90 -20.93
N ASN A 306 -1.57 12.55 -20.00
CA ASN A 306 -2.20 13.25 -18.87
C ASN A 306 -3.14 12.36 -18.05
N ILE A 307 -2.86 11.03 -17.98
CA ILE A 307 -3.62 10.06 -17.21
C ILE A 307 -3.14 10.04 -15.76
N PHE A 308 -1.80 10.07 -15.58
CA PHE A 308 -1.15 10.17 -14.28
C PHE A 308 -0.21 11.37 -14.25
N SER A 309 -0.14 12.01 -13.11
CA SER A 309 0.76 13.15 -12.88
C SER A 309 1.68 12.90 -11.70
N GLN A 310 2.86 13.52 -11.74
CA GLN A 310 3.79 13.47 -10.63
C GLN A 310 3.23 14.19 -9.40
N THR A 311 3.48 13.63 -8.24
CA THR A 311 3.13 14.16 -6.91
C THR A 311 4.26 13.89 -5.94
N ASN A 312 4.11 14.32 -4.68
CA ASN A 312 5.02 13.94 -3.59
C ASN A 312 4.58 12.63 -2.91
N TYR A 313 5.40 12.12 -1.99
CA TYR A 313 5.17 10.87 -1.28
C TYR A 313 3.82 10.85 -0.53
N SER A 314 3.56 11.86 0.30
CA SER A 314 2.33 11.95 1.10
C SER A 314 1.07 12.20 0.25
N GLY A 315 1.21 12.83 -0.91
CA GLY A 315 0.13 13.14 -1.86
C GLY A 315 -0.24 11.99 -2.81
N LEU A 316 0.55 10.93 -2.87
CA LEU A 316 0.29 9.77 -3.72
C LEU A 316 -1.00 9.07 -3.30
N SER A 317 -1.91 8.81 -4.23
CA SER A 317 -3.16 8.09 -3.95
C SER A 317 -3.02 6.60 -4.15
N ALA A 318 -3.77 5.79 -3.38
CA ALA A 318 -3.99 4.40 -3.71
C ALA A 318 -4.58 4.30 -5.13
N GLY A 319 -4.11 3.33 -5.91
CA GLY A 319 -4.40 3.27 -7.35
C GLY A 319 -3.37 4.00 -8.22
N GLY A 320 -2.44 4.73 -7.63
CA GLY A 320 -1.25 5.27 -8.29
C GLY A 320 -0.15 4.23 -8.43
N PHE A 321 1.00 4.66 -8.93
CA PHE A 321 2.18 3.79 -9.03
C PHE A 321 3.47 4.59 -8.82
N ILE A 322 4.55 3.89 -8.51
CA ILE A 322 5.87 4.46 -8.29
C ILE A 322 6.82 3.89 -9.33
N CYS A 323 7.61 4.76 -9.96
CA CYS A 323 8.70 4.36 -10.84
C CYS A 323 10.03 4.56 -10.12
N LEU A 324 10.77 3.46 -9.88
CA LEU A 324 12.14 3.47 -9.41
C LEU A 324 13.05 3.82 -10.57
N ILE A 325 13.69 4.99 -10.50
CA ILE A 325 14.34 5.61 -11.68
C ILE A 325 15.56 4.83 -12.11
N LYS A 326 16.42 4.45 -11.18
CA LYS A 326 17.69 3.76 -11.46
C LYS A 326 17.51 2.27 -11.78
N GLU A 327 16.48 1.66 -11.21
CA GLU A 327 16.21 0.23 -11.29
C GLU A 327 15.33 -0.12 -12.49
N SER A 328 14.81 0.87 -13.22
CA SER A 328 13.81 0.67 -14.29
C SER A 328 12.66 -0.24 -13.84
N HIS A 329 12.16 -0.01 -12.63
CA HIS A 329 11.14 -0.83 -11.99
C HIS A 329 9.92 0.02 -11.62
N VAL A 330 8.72 -0.58 -11.67
CA VAL A 330 7.47 0.06 -11.24
C VAL A 330 6.72 -0.82 -10.26
N VAL A 331 6.10 -0.18 -9.27
CA VAL A 331 5.26 -0.84 -8.27
C VAL A 331 3.91 -0.14 -8.17
N PHE A 332 2.84 -0.91 -7.89
CA PHE A 332 1.48 -0.38 -7.82
C PHE A 332 1.08 -0.04 -6.38
N VAL A 333 0.60 1.17 -6.13
CA VAL A 333 0.25 1.65 -4.79
C VAL A 333 -1.13 1.15 -4.38
N THR A 334 -1.18 0.42 -3.28
CA THR A 334 -2.43 -0.14 -2.74
C THR A 334 -2.99 0.62 -1.55
N SER A 335 -2.13 1.36 -0.83
CA SER A 335 -2.53 2.19 0.30
C SER A 335 -1.59 3.38 0.46
N ASN A 336 -2.13 4.54 0.86
CA ASN A 336 -1.36 5.67 1.36
C ASN A 336 -2.25 6.50 2.30
N ASP A 337 -1.95 6.42 3.58
CA ASP A 337 -2.62 7.19 4.63
C ASP A 337 -2.01 8.58 4.86
N SER A 338 -1.15 9.04 3.94
CA SER A 338 -0.30 10.23 3.95
C SER A 338 0.97 10.15 4.81
N ILE A 339 1.16 9.07 5.56
CA ILE A 339 2.31 8.83 6.43
C ILE A 339 3.14 7.66 5.90
N THR A 340 2.49 6.54 5.54
CA THR A 340 3.15 5.39 4.93
C THR A 340 2.46 4.98 3.64
N VAL A 341 3.26 4.54 2.67
CA VAL A 341 2.82 4.02 1.37
C VAL A 341 3.00 2.52 1.35
N LEU A 342 1.95 1.78 1.00
CA LEU A 342 2.01 0.34 0.75
C LEU A 342 1.81 0.05 -0.73
N PHE A 343 2.56 -0.92 -1.24
CA PHE A 343 2.51 -1.30 -2.65
C PHE A 343 2.39 -2.81 -2.85
N ASN A 344 1.93 -3.17 -4.03
CA ASN A 344 2.02 -4.51 -4.59
C ASN A 344 2.90 -4.49 -5.85
N GLY A 345 3.62 -5.57 -6.11
CA GLY A 345 4.49 -5.71 -7.26
C GLY A 345 4.65 -7.14 -7.72
N HIS A 346 4.91 -7.32 -9.03
CA HIS A 346 5.38 -8.56 -9.63
C HIS A 346 6.89 -8.52 -9.87
N THR A 347 7.41 -9.59 -10.44
CA THR A 347 8.80 -9.98 -10.61
C THR A 347 9.29 -10.69 -9.34
N ASN A 348 9.45 -10.04 -8.22
CA ASN A 348 9.53 -10.65 -6.90
C ASN A 348 8.28 -10.26 -6.16
N ASP A 349 7.28 -11.13 -6.09
CA ASP A 349 5.96 -10.80 -5.56
C ASP A 349 6.04 -10.07 -4.22
N ARG A 350 5.42 -8.90 -4.17
CA ARG A 350 5.33 -8.04 -3.00
C ARG A 350 3.88 -7.67 -2.78
N LYS A 351 3.33 -7.98 -1.62
CA LYS A 351 1.93 -7.69 -1.28
C LYS A 351 1.84 -6.84 -0.04
N ARG A 352 1.32 -5.61 -0.19
CA ARG A 352 1.18 -4.62 0.88
C ARG A 352 2.48 -4.35 1.62
N VAL A 353 3.57 -4.27 0.86
CA VAL A 353 4.89 -3.97 1.40
C VAL A 353 5.06 -2.46 1.53
N SER A 354 5.70 -2.04 2.62
CA SER A 354 6.01 -0.62 2.86
C SER A 354 7.00 -0.10 1.84
N PHE A 355 6.69 1.07 1.26
CA PHE A 355 7.61 1.76 0.35
C PHE A 355 8.41 2.81 1.12
N PRO A 356 9.75 2.78 1.06
CA PRO A 356 10.58 3.77 1.74
C PRO A 356 10.42 5.15 1.12
N HIS A 357 10.63 6.20 1.92
CA HIS A 357 10.72 7.55 1.37
C HIS A 357 12.00 7.69 0.54
N LEU A 358 11.83 7.88 -0.77
CA LEU A 358 12.90 8.12 -1.74
C LEU A 358 12.78 9.55 -2.31
N ASN A 359 13.92 10.16 -2.60
CA ASN A 359 13.93 11.50 -3.22
C ASN A 359 13.60 11.45 -4.73
N GLU A 360 13.38 12.62 -5.32
CA GLU A 360 12.99 12.75 -6.74
C GLU A 360 14.04 12.25 -7.75
N SER A 361 15.29 12.03 -7.35
CA SER A 361 16.32 11.42 -8.20
C SER A 361 16.29 9.88 -8.14
N GLU A 362 15.61 9.32 -7.15
CA GLU A 362 15.51 7.88 -6.91
C GLU A 362 14.15 7.33 -7.37
N ALA A 363 13.06 8.07 -7.14
CA ALA A 363 11.71 7.61 -7.47
C ALA A 363 10.83 8.74 -8.03
N MET A 364 9.86 8.35 -8.85
CA MET A 364 8.76 9.21 -9.30
C MET A 364 7.45 8.67 -8.75
N TYR A 365 6.72 9.49 -8.04
CA TYR A 365 5.41 9.18 -7.47
C TYR A 365 4.31 9.66 -8.42
N LEU A 366 3.46 8.77 -8.90
CA LEU A 366 2.51 9.04 -9.97
C LEU A 366 1.08 8.76 -9.48
N THR A 367 0.28 9.81 -9.39
CA THR A 367 -1.12 9.75 -8.96
C THR A 367 -2.06 9.93 -10.15
N PRO A 368 -3.23 9.24 -10.20
CA PRO A 368 -4.20 9.41 -11.28
C PRO A 368 -4.84 10.80 -11.26
N ASN A 369 -5.16 11.33 -12.44
CA ASN A 369 -5.81 12.63 -12.63
C ASN A 369 -7.36 12.53 -12.57
N ASN A 370 -7.94 11.84 -11.59
CA ASN A 370 -9.38 11.58 -11.46
C ASN A 370 -10.10 12.46 -10.42
#